data_641b026625349fe59bbaa8ffa564c640
#
_entry.id   641b026625349fe59bbaa8ffa564c640
#
_cell.length_a   1.000
_cell.length_b   1.000
_cell.length_c   1.000
_cell.angle_alpha   90.00
_cell.angle_beta   90.00
_cell.angle_gamma   90.00
#
_symmetry.space_group_name_H-M   'P 1'
#
loop_
_entity.id
_entity.type
_entity.pdbx_description
1 polymer ?
#
loop_
_entity_poly.entity_id
_entity_poly.type
_entity_poly.pdbx_seq_one_letter_code
_entity_poly.pdbx_strand_id
1 'polypeptide(L)'
;PDSATAMPLTSENQIIPGNVDLAETSKQQRVTNYYRPFEAALSERVVLMGMPLMITVHSFTPVFLGEHRQVEIGVLHDEDSRFADAFLQQTLTDSRFNIQRNQPYAPTDGVTHTLTHHALPHGLANVMLEIRNDLIASPLQQQEMAAYLAKHIVLALERI
;
A
#
# COMPACT_ATOMS: atom_id res chain seq x y z
N PRO A 1 0.84 11.37 -10.99
CA PRO A 1 -0.08 12.51 -10.84
C PRO A 1 -1.14 12.56 -11.94
N ASP A 2 -0.91 11.89 -13.07
CA ASP A 2 -1.78 11.94 -14.25
C ASP A 2 -2.91 10.88 -14.22
N SER A 3 -2.95 10.04 -13.17
CA SER A 3 -4.03 9.08 -12.97
C SER A 3 -5.36 9.78 -12.68
N ALA A 4 -6.45 9.29 -13.26
CA ALA A 4 -7.81 9.75 -12.95
C ALA A 4 -8.17 9.60 -11.45
N THR A 5 -7.48 8.71 -10.75
CA THR A 5 -7.67 8.46 -9.30
C THR A 5 -6.77 9.32 -8.41
N ALA A 6 -5.85 10.12 -8.96
CA ALA A 6 -4.94 10.96 -8.16
C ALA A 6 -5.67 12.06 -7.39
N MET A 7 -6.74 12.62 -7.97
CA MET A 7 -7.58 13.65 -7.35
C MET A 7 -9.07 13.33 -7.65
N PRO A 8 -9.62 12.25 -7.08
CA PRO A 8 -10.95 11.80 -7.43
C PRO A 8 -12.02 12.78 -6.92
N LEU A 9 -13.13 12.91 -7.64
CA LEU A 9 -14.26 13.75 -7.23
C LEU A 9 -15.05 13.13 -6.08
N THR A 10 -15.08 11.80 -6.04
CA THR A 10 -15.83 11.04 -5.05
C THR A 10 -14.97 9.90 -4.51
N SER A 11 -15.22 9.53 -3.26
CA SER A 11 -14.78 8.27 -2.67
C SER A 11 -16.03 7.55 -2.17
N GLU A 12 -16.29 6.34 -2.67
CA GLU A 12 -17.58 5.68 -2.53
C GLU A 12 -18.72 6.59 -3.01
N ASN A 13 -19.64 6.93 -2.09
CA ASN A 13 -20.77 7.83 -2.35
C ASN A 13 -20.55 9.23 -1.78
N GLN A 14 -19.35 9.55 -1.30
CA GLN A 14 -19.03 10.84 -0.68
C GLN A 14 -18.28 11.73 -1.66
N ILE A 15 -18.76 12.96 -1.81
CA ILE A 15 -18.07 14.00 -2.58
C ILE A 15 -16.82 14.43 -1.78
N ILE A 16 -15.70 14.60 -2.48
CA ILE A 16 -14.47 15.18 -1.92
C ILE A 16 -14.47 16.69 -2.24
N PRO A 17 -14.89 17.55 -1.30
CA PRO A 17 -15.15 18.97 -1.61
C PRO A 17 -13.93 19.70 -2.16
N GLY A 18 -12.74 19.33 -1.68
CA GLY A 18 -11.50 19.95 -2.12
C GLY A 18 -11.06 19.61 -3.56
N ASN A 19 -11.78 18.68 -4.22
CA ASN A 19 -11.51 18.28 -5.61
C ASN A 19 -12.61 18.75 -6.58
N VAL A 20 -13.71 19.32 -6.07
CA VAL A 20 -14.79 19.84 -6.90
C VAL A 20 -14.31 21.12 -7.60
N ASP A 21 -14.57 21.24 -8.89
CA ASP A 21 -14.21 22.40 -9.73
C ASP A 21 -12.75 22.85 -9.61
N LEU A 22 -11.85 21.90 -9.32
CA LEU A 22 -10.44 22.18 -9.15
C LEU A 22 -9.80 22.59 -10.46
N ALA A 23 -9.38 23.84 -10.55
CA ALA A 23 -8.70 24.39 -11.74
C ALA A 23 -7.40 23.62 -12.02
N GLU A 24 -7.03 23.49 -13.30
CA GLU A 24 -5.81 22.78 -13.70
C GLU A 24 -4.55 23.36 -13.05
N THR A 25 -4.47 24.68 -12.90
CA THR A 25 -3.37 25.35 -12.20
C THR A 25 -3.26 24.91 -10.74
N SER A 26 -4.39 24.70 -10.05
CA SER A 26 -4.41 24.20 -8.67
C SER A 26 -4.00 22.74 -8.57
N LYS A 27 -4.37 21.90 -9.55
CA LYS A 27 -3.87 20.53 -9.63
C LYS A 27 -2.35 20.51 -9.79
N GLN A 28 -1.81 21.30 -10.72
CA GLN A 28 -0.38 21.42 -10.93
C GLN A 28 0.37 21.94 -9.70
N GLN A 29 -0.21 22.88 -8.95
CA GLN A 29 0.35 23.34 -7.68
C GLN A 29 0.41 22.20 -6.65
N ARG A 30 -0.62 21.35 -6.54
CA ARG A 30 -0.60 20.18 -5.66
C ARG A 30 0.48 19.18 -6.07
N VAL A 31 0.61 18.89 -7.36
CA VAL A 31 1.67 18.03 -7.87
C VAL A 31 3.04 18.59 -7.52
N THR A 32 3.28 19.87 -7.77
CA THR A 32 4.57 20.53 -7.52
C THR A 32 4.89 20.62 -6.03
N ASN A 33 3.90 20.91 -5.19
CA ASN A 33 4.13 21.21 -3.77
C ASN A 33 4.13 19.95 -2.88
N TYR A 34 3.49 18.88 -3.32
CA TYR A 34 3.34 17.65 -2.47
C TYR A 34 3.88 16.40 -3.15
N TYR A 35 3.43 16.10 -4.37
CA TYR A 35 3.82 14.84 -5.02
C TYR A 35 5.31 14.84 -5.40
N ARG A 36 5.79 15.87 -6.11
CA ARG A 36 7.19 15.91 -6.57
C ARG A 36 8.22 15.93 -5.45
N PRO A 37 8.05 16.69 -4.35
CA PRO A 37 8.96 16.61 -3.20
C PRO A 37 8.99 15.23 -2.55
N PHE A 38 7.83 14.58 -2.40
CA PHE A 38 7.75 13.23 -1.86
C PHE A 38 8.46 12.21 -2.78
N GLU A 39 8.15 12.24 -4.07
CA GLU A 39 8.77 11.38 -5.09
C GLU A 39 10.31 11.52 -5.07
N ALA A 40 10.82 12.76 -5.06
CA ALA A 40 12.24 13.03 -5.02
C ALA A 40 12.90 12.51 -3.74
N ALA A 41 12.29 12.77 -2.57
CA ALA A 41 12.81 12.32 -1.28
C ALA A 41 12.84 10.79 -1.17
N LEU A 42 11.81 10.10 -1.68
CA LEU A 42 11.76 8.64 -1.68
C LEU A 42 12.82 8.06 -2.63
N SER A 43 12.95 8.61 -3.84
CA SER A 43 13.98 8.19 -4.81
C SER A 43 15.39 8.36 -4.25
N GLU A 44 15.68 9.50 -3.63
CA GLU A 44 16.98 9.74 -2.97
C GLU A 44 17.23 8.73 -1.86
N ARG A 45 16.22 8.44 -1.04
CA ARG A 45 16.34 7.47 0.06
C ARG A 45 16.63 6.06 -0.45
N VAL A 46 15.95 5.63 -1.53
CA VAL A 46 16.20 4.32 -2.16
C VAL A 46 17.66 4.20 -2.60
N VAL A 47 18.20 5.23 -3.26
CA VAL A 47 19.60 5.24 -3.70
C VAL A 47 20.57 5.18 -2.52
N LEU A 48 20.34 6.01 -1.49
CA LEU A 48 21.22 6.08 -0.31
C LEU A 48 21.25 4.78 0.51
N MET A 49 20.13 4.04 0.54
CA MET A 49 20.05 2.77 1.29
C MET A 49 20.65 1.58 0.54
N GLY A 50 20.92 1.71 -0.74
CA GLY A 50 21.45 0.62 -1.59
C GLY A 50 20.54 -0.62 -1.55
N MET A 51 19.85 -0.93 -2.61
CA MET A 51 19.00 -2.13 -2.78
C MET A 51 18.13 -2.52 -1.55
N PRO A 52 17.37 -1.59 -0.95
CA PRO A 52 16.51 -1.89 0.19
C PRO A 52 15.31 -2.75 -0.21
N LEU A 53 14.73 -3.50 0.75
CA LEU A 53 13.38 -4.01 0.61
C LEU A 53 12.40 -2.83 0.72
N MET A 54 11.47 -2.70 -0.22
CA MET A 54 10.43 -1.69 -0.16
C MET A 54 9.11 -2.27 0.33
N ILE A 55 8.66 -1.82 1.49
CA ILE A 55 7.34 -2.16 2.03
C ILE A 55 6.53 -0.88 2.19
N THR A 56 5.35 -0.82 1.57
CA THR A 56 4.36 0.21 1.85
C THR A 56 3.26 -0.35 2.74
N VAL A 57 2.78 0.44 3.69
CA VAL A 57 1.74 0.02 4.64
C VAL A 57 0.57 0.98 4.56
N HIS A 58 -0.59 0.44 4.27
CA HIS A 58 -1.85 1.15 4.10
C HIS A 58 -2.95 0.53 4.94
N SER A 59 -4.12 1.14 4.96
CA SER A 59 -5.30 0.56 5.58
C SER A 59 -6.56 0.85 4.77
N PHE A 60 -7.53 -0.04 4.85
CA PHE A 60 -8.80 0.05 4.16
C PHE A 60 -9.99 -0.14 5.12
N THR A 61 -11.18 0.30 4.70
CA THR A 61 -12.40 0.19 5.48
C THR A 61 -12.97 -1.23 5.49
N PRO A 62 -13.56 -1.72 6.60
CA PRO A 62 -14.18 -3.05 6.67
C PRO A 62 -15.44 -3.17 5.83
N VAL A 63 -16.05 -2.05 5.45
CA VAL A 63 -17.23 -1.99 4.58
C VAL A 63 -16.93 -1.05 3.43
N PHE A 64 -17.28 -1.44 2.21
CA PHE A 64 -17.16 -0.62 1.01
C PHE A 64 -18.42 -0.77 0.14
N LEU A 65 -19.05 0.34 -0.23
CA LEU A 65 -20.32 0.38 -0.96
C LEU A 65 -21.43 -0.51 -0.36
N GLY A 66 -21.44 -0.63 0.98
CA GLY A 66 -22.40 -1.45 1.72
C GLY A 66 -22.01 -2.91 1.90
N GLU A 67 -20.96 -3.38 1.24
CA GLU A 67 -20.49 -4.77 1.29
C GLU A 67 -19.36 -4.95 2.31
N HIS A 68 -19.46 -5.97 3.15
CA HIS A 68 -18.41 -6.33 4.10
C HIS A 68 -17.23 -6.99 3.42
N ARG A 69 -16.03 -6.47 3.68
CA ARG A 69 -14.77 -7.03 3.22
C ARG A 69 -14.29 -8.11 4.18
N GLN A 70 -14.19 -9.34 3.67
CA GLN A 70 -13.75 -10.49 4.46
C GLN A 70 -12.24 -10.52 4.66
N VAL A 71 -11.48 -9.97 3.71
CA VAL A 71 -10.02 -9.86 3.83
C VAL A 71 -9.66 -8.96 5.01
N GLU A 72 -8.65 -9.38 5.77
CA GLU A 72 -8.16 -8.67 6.94
C GLU A 72 -6.80 -8.04 6.70
N ILE A 73 -5.94 -8.75 5.96
CA ILE A 73 -4.66 -8.23 5.49
C ILE A 73 -4.52 -8.56 4.00
N GLY A 74 -4.36 -7.52 3.19
CA GLY A 74 -3.99 -7.65 1.79
C GLY A 74 -2.48 -7.65 1.62
N VAL A 75 -1.97 -8.56 0.80
CA VAL A 75 -0.57 -8.63 0.39
C VAL A 75 -0.52 -8.36 -1.10
N LEU A 76 -0.25 -7.10 -1.44
CA LEU A 76 -0.31 -6.63 -2.82
C LEU A 76 1.08 -6.54 -3.42
N HIS A 77 1.19 -6.98 -4.65
CA HIS A 77 2.38 -6.84 -5.48
C HIS A 77 1.97 -6.56 -6.92
N ASP A 78 2.87 -6.00 -7.68
CA ASP A 78 2.75 -5.81 -9.11
C ASP A 78 3.47 -6.95 -9.85
N GLU A 79 4.37 -6.65 -10.80
CA GLU A 79 5.10 -7.66 -11.58
C GLU A 79 6.06 -8.51 -10.72
N ASP A 80 6.65 -7.93 -9.67
CA ASP A 80 7.55 -8.64 -8.76
C ASP A 80 6.79 -9.21 -7.55
N SER A 81 6.59 -10.52 -7.55
CA SER A 81 5.91 -11.24 -6.47
C SER A 81 6.86 -11.86 -5.43
N ARG A 82 8.18 -11.76 -5.61
CA ARG A 82 9.16 -12.50 -4.80
C ARG A 82 8.93 -12.37 -3.30
N PHE A 83 8.82 -11.13 -2.81
CA PHE A 83 8.60 -10.91 -1.39
C PHE A 83 7.18 -11.27 -0.95
N ALA A 84 6.17 -10.98 -1.77
CA ALA A 84 4.79 -11.35 -1.49
C ALA A 84 4.62 -12.87 -1.36
N ASP A 85 5.26 -13.65 -2.24
CA ASP A 85 5.25 -15.11 -2.20
C ASP A 85 5.89 -15.63 -0.91
N ALA A 86 7.08 -15.12 -0.57
CA ALA A 86 7.77 -15.47 0.66
C ALA A 86 6.96 -15.11 1.91
N PHE A 87 6.37 -13.92 1.96
CA PHE A 87 5.54 -13.47 3.08
C PHE A 87 4.29 -14.34 3.25
N LEU A 88 3.54 -14.56 2.18
CA LEU A 88 2.33 -15.40 2.21
C LEU A 88 2.66 -16.84 2.68
N GLN A 89 3.78 -17.40 2.23
CA GLN A 89 4.23 -18.72 2.69
C GLN A 89 4.47 -18.77 4.21
N GLN A 90 5.01 -17.68 4.80
CA GLN A 90 5.22 -17.61 6.25
C GLN A 90 3.92 -17.52 7.05
N THR A 91 2.88 -16.92 6.47
CA THR A 91 1.60 -16.76 7.17
C THR A 91 0.69 -17.98 7.12
N LEU A 92 0.99 -18.98 6.28
CA LEU A 92 0.17 -20.20 6.15
C LEU A 92 -0.01 -20.99 7.47
N THR A 93 0.96 -20.90 8.37
CA THR A 93 0.94 -21.60 9.68
C THR A 93 0.35 -20.76 10.80
N ASP A 94 -0.02 -19.50 10.53
CA ASP A 94 -0.57 -18.56 11.50
C ASP A 94 -1.89 -17.98 10.99
N SER A 95 -2.97 -18.69 11.31
CA SER A 95 -4.33 -18.41 10.82
C SER A 95 -5.06 -17.31 11.60
N ARG A 96 -4.33 -16.43 12.32
CA ARG A 96 -4.95 -15.36 13.11
C ARG A 96 -5.71 -14.35 12.25
N PHE A 97 -5.31 -14.15 11.01
CA PHE A 97 -5.91 -13.22 10.09
C PHE A 97 -6.25 -13.88 8.75
N ASN A 98 -7.33 -13.40 8.12
CA ASN A 98 -7.65 -13.74 6.74
C ASN A 98 -6.78 -12.91 5.79
N ILE A 99 -5.65 -13.50 5.37
CA ILE A 99 -4.65 -12.86 4.51
C ILE A 99 -4.85 -13.27 3.07
N GLN A 100 -4.96 -12.31 2.16
CA GLN A 100 -5.19 -12.59 0.75
C GLN A 100 -4.24 -11.80 -0.16
N ARG A 101 -3.85 -12.45 -1.26
CA ARG A 101 -3.04 -11.84 -2.32
C ARG A 101 -3.89 -10.90 -3.17
N ASN A 102 -3.38 -9.69 -3.43
CA ASN A 102 -4.00 -8.70 -4.30
C ASN A 102 -5.50 -8.50 -4.01
N GLN A 103 -5.83 -8.38 -2.69
CA GLN A 103 -7.13 -8.07 -2.15
C GLN A 103 -6.97 -7.06 -0.99
N PRO A 104 -7.92 -6.15 -0.75
CA PRO A 104 -9.16 -5.91 -1.51
C PRO A 104 -8.94 -5.10 -2.79
N TYR A 105 -7.69 -4.77 -3.11
CA TYR A 105 -7.27 -4.06 -4.30
C TYR A 105 -6.27 -4.89 -5.10
N ALA A 106 -6.20 -4.64 -6.41
CA ALA A 106 -5.27 -5.28 -7.33
C ALA A 106 -4.40 -4.24 -8.07
N PRO A 107 -3.31 -4.64 -8.74
CA PRO A 107 -2.50 -3.74 -9.58
C PRO A 107 -3.33 -2.99 -10.63
N THR A 108 -4.37 -3.64 -11.17
CA THR A 108 -5.31 -3.04 -12.13
C THR A 108 -6.08 -1.84 -11.59
N ASP A 109 -6.15 -1.67 -10.26
CA ASP A 109 -6.79 -0.53 -9.62
C ASP A 109 -5.85 0.67 -9.51
N GLY A 110 -4.58 0.52 -9.93
CA GLY A 110 -3.57 1.58 -9.92
C GLY A 110 -3.01 1.91 -8.54
N VAL A 111 -3.25 1.05 -7.54
CA VAL A 111 -2.81 1.28 -6.15
C VAL A 111 -1.33 1.02 -5.93
N THR A 112 -0.69 0.25 -6.80
CA THR A 112 0.71 -0.16 -6.68
C THR A 112 1.72 0.88 -7.20
N HIS A 113 1.29 2.13 -7.42
CA HIS A 113 2.11 3.19 -8.01
C HIS A 113 3.49 3.35 -7.36
N THR A 114 3.57 3.35 -6.04
CA THR A 114 4.86 3.49 -5.34
C THR A 114 5.80 2.33 -5.65
N LEU A 115 5.29 1.11 -5.72
CA LEU A 115 6.09 -0.08 -6.05
C LEU A 115 6.58 -0.01 -7.50
N THR A 116 5.69 0.31 -8.44
CA THR A 116 6.02 0.38 -9.87
C THR A 116 6.99 1.52 -10.19
N HIS A 117 6.92 2.62 -9.45
CA HIS A 117 7.72 3.81 -9.72
C HIS A 117 9.09 3.79 -9.03
N HIS A 118 9.18 3.22 -7.83
CA HIS A 118 10.39 3.29 -7.01
C HIS A 118 11.06 1.94 -6.75
N ALA A 119 10.36 0.81 -6.85
CA ALA A 119 10.95 -0.50 -6.60
C ALA A 119 11.27 -1.27 -7.88
N LEU A 120 10.29 -1.46 -8.76
CA LEU A 120 10.46 -2.27 -9.98
C LEU A 120 11.60 -1.78 -10.88
N PRO A 121 11.80 -0.47 -11.15
CA PRO A 121 12.88 0.00 -12.01
C PRO A 121 14.28 -0.31 -11.48
N HIS A 122 14.38 -0.54 -10.18
CA HIS A 122 15.64 -0.87 -9.50
C HIS A 122 15.76 -2.35 -9.13
N GLY A 123 14.81 -3.19 -9.53
CA GLY A 123 14.79 -4.62 -9.20
C GLY A 123 14.67 -4.91 -7.69
N LEU A 124 14.15 -3.96 -6.89
CA LEU A 124 14.01 -4.12 -5.45
C LEU A 124 12.89 -5.11 -5.14
N ALA A 125 13.15 -6.01 -4.20
CA ALA A 125 12.07 -6.79 -3.60
C ALA A 125 11.07 -5.83 -2.93
N ASN A 126 9.77 -6.05 -3.14
CA ASN A 126 8.77 -5.08 -2.72
C ASN A 126 7.43 -5.74 -2.40
N VAL A 127 6.62 -5.04 -1.59
CA VAL A 127 5.24 -5.41 -1.28
C VAL A 127 4.48 -4.21 -0.75
N MET A 128 3.17 -4.18 -0.98
CA MET A 128 2.23 -3.29 -0.33
C MET A 128 1.35 -4.11 0.62
N LEU A 129 1.32 -3.72 1.87
CA LEU A 129 0.46 -4.32 2.90
C LEU A 129 -0.74 -3.42 3.13
N GLU A 130 -1.92 -4.00 3.03
CA GLU A 130 -3.21 -3.35 3.27
C GLU A 130 -3.85 -3.97 4.51
N ILE A 131 -4.14 -3.18 5.54
CA ILE A 131 -4.68 -3.65 6.82
C ILE A 131 -6.12 -3.15 6.96
N ARG A 132 -7.07 -4.04 7.27
CA ARG A 132 -8.43 -3.60 7.57
C ARG A 132 -8.42 -2.76 8.85
N ASN A 133 -8.91 -1.53 8.78
CA ASN A 133 -8.64 -0.49 9.78
C ASN A 133 -9.30 -0.73 11.15
N ASP A 134 -10.34 -1.56 11.22
CA ASP A 134 -10.94 -2.01 12.49
C ASP A 134 -10.01 -2.88 13.34
N LEU A 135 -8.97 -3.48 12.71
CA LEU A 135 -7.96 -4.30 13.38
C LEU A 135 -6.81 -3.48 14.00
N ILE A 136 -6.78 -2.17 13.73
CA ILE A 136 -5.76 -1.23 14.21
C ILE A 136 -6.37 0.04 14.82
N ALA A 137 -7.59 -0.06 15.35
CA ALA A 137 -8.35 1.07 15.88
C ALA A 137 -7.80 1.58 17.22
N SER A 138 -7.10 0.75 17.99
CA SER A 138 -6.52 1.12 19.29
C SER A 138 -4.99 0.94 19.31
N PRO A 139 -4.26 1.66 20.20
CA PRO A 139 -2.81 1.50 20.35
C PRO A 139 -2.38 0.05 20.61
N LEU A 140 -3.14 -0.71 21.37
CA LEU A 140 -2.84 -2.14 21.62
C LEU A 140 -2.95 -2.95 20.34
N GLN A 141 -4.03 -2.81 19.59
CA GLN A 141 -4.21 -3.49 18.30
C GLN A 141 -3.12 -3.10 17.29
N GLN A 142 -2.70 -1.84 17.27
CA GLN A 142 -1.59 -1.38 16.41
C GLN A 142 -0.29 -2.09 16.78
N GLN A 143 0.03 -2.23 18.07
CA GLN A 143 1.21 -2.95 18.55
C GLN A 143 1.17 -4.43 18.20
N GLU A 144 0.01 -5.09 18.39
CA GLU A 144 -0.18 -6.50 18.06
C GLU A 144 -0.03 -6.75 16.56
N MET A 145 -0.64 -5.91 15.73
CA MET A 145 -0.51 -5.98 14.26
C MET A 145 0.94 -5.72 13.81
N ALA A 146 1.59 -4.71 14.37
CA ALA A 146 2.99 -4.41 14.06
C ALA A 146 3.91 -5.57 14.43
N ALA A 147 3.72 -6.20 15.60
CA ALA A 147 4.49 -7.36 16.01
C ALA A 147 4.24 -8.58 15.10
N TYR A 148 2.99 -8.79 14.69
CA TYR A 148 2.63 -9.84 13.74
C TYR A 148 3.33 -9.64 12.40
N LEU A 149 3.18 -8.47 11.79
CA LEU A 149 3.78 -8.16 10.50
C LEU A 149 5.31 -8.23 10.55
N ALA A 150 5.93 -7.63 11.57
CA ALA A 150 7.38 -7.64 11.73
C ALA A 150 7.95 -9.06 11.80
N LYS A 151 7.31 -9.96 12.58
CA LYS A 151 7.70 -11.38 12.65
C LYS A 151 7.71 -12.01 11.25
N HIS A 152 6.63 -11.88 10.50
CA HIS A 152 6.49 -12.53 9.20
C HIS A 152 7.34 -11.87 8.11
N ILE A 153 7.60 -10.57 8.19
CA ILE A 153 8.53 -9.84 7.31
C ILE A 153 9.96 -10.39 7.50
N VAL A 154 10.42 -10.54 8.74
CA VAL A 154 11.76 -11.09 9.03
C VAL A 154 11.90 -12.50 8.48
N LEU A 155 10.92 -13.36 8.73
CA LEU A 155 10.93 -14.74 8.22
C LEU A 155 10.87 -14.81 6.68
N ALA A 156 10.18 -13.87 6.04
CA ALA A 156 10.12 -13.79 4.58
C ALA A 156 11.46 -13.32 3.97
N LEU A 157 12.15 -12.38 4.64
CA LEU A 157 13.47 -11.90 4.22
C LEU A 157 14.53 -12.99 4.16
N GLU A 158 14.44 -14.01 5.01
CA GLU A 158 15.36 -15.16 5.01
C GLU A 158 15.20 -16.09 3.79
N ARG A 159 14.19 -15.81 2.94
CA ARG A 159 13.82 -16.68 1.80
C ARG A 159 13.97 -16.05 0.42
N ILE A 160 14.39 -14.80 0.35
CA ILE A 160 14.57 -14.07 -0.92
C ILE A 160 16.03 -13.65 -1.14
#